data_8e8ae36f3e1bfc45ca6db4e173e63598
#
_entry.id   8e8ae36f3e1bfc45ca6db4e173e63598
#
_cell.length_a   1.000
_cell.length_b   1.000
_cell.length_c   1.000
_cell.angle_alpha   90.00
_cell.angle_beta   90.00
_cell.angle_gamma   90.00
#
_symmetry.space_group_name_H-M   'P 1'
#
loop_
_entity.id
_entity.type
_entity.pdbx_description
1 polymer ?
#
loop_
_entity_poly.entity_id
_entity_poly.type
_entity_poly.pdbx_seq_one_letter_code
_entity_poly.pdbx_strand_id
1 'polypeptide(L)'
;MQRFGNANKATSLNKQDWAILATTAGFKFCVVAFYMIGLITMLKEMGFDLKQLSWFYLLGGMEMAKFIVSPLIERYRLKRIGQFRGWLCLSSLIIFIALFMLHFIQPQRDFTLLMVACVLLNLSSLFFGCAALGLTCSILPFEQRGFGGVIQVIAGRIGKMLGGGLVLLIYHHYGWQSAVDLMGIFALLLILQISLYSESITTTEPQNNQLCFLFTRFFHFWRQPHIPLSWPILLLLVFIPSGMVVSSFIPRLNALGWSSQHIGLLLSVFEPLCAIAFAPLSGLLLKKYSRVSVTQWVLFSQIFAFCLFILFEYVGTDFPYLIAVSILLLSMTYALLVPCLLAMIMDKSTQTYATLDSALQFSVALLGAYLAGFVSLRLAHAFGYLTVYLAATFIAVGIWRFLGCRKEELS
;
A
#
# COMPACT_ATOMS: atom_id res chain seq x y z
N MET A 1 30.72 -13.09 -21.99
CA MET A 1 29.72 -13.50 -22.99
C MET A 1 29.64 -15.02 -23.05
N GLN A 2 28.50 -15.63 -22.91
CA GLN A 2 28.12 -17.06 -22.84
C GLN A 2 27.80 -17.54 -21.43
N ARG A 3 26.50 -17.40 -21.05
CA ARG A 3 25.68 -18.30 -20.25
C ARG A 3 24.28 -17.69 -19.96
N PHE A 4 23.62 -17.15 -20.99
CA PHE A 4 22.20 -16.82 -20.96
C PHE A 4 21.47 -17.57 -22.12
N GLY A 5 21.64 -18.87 -22.15
CA GLY A 5 20.94 -19.74 -23.07
C GLY A 5 20.23 -20.84 -22.29
N ASN A 6 18.92 -20.80 -22.24
CA ASN A 6 17.94 -21.79 -21.79
C ASN A 6 17.09 -21.42 -20.55
N ALA A 7 16.47 -20.25 -20.58
CA ALA A 7 15.33 -19.95 -19.68
C ALA A 7 14.20 -19.24 -20.44
N ASN A 8 14.00 -19.56 -21.71
CA ASN A 8 12.90 -19.04 -22.52
C ASN A 8 11.81 -20.10 -22.70
N LYS A 9 11.04 -20.39 -21.64
CA LYS A 9 9.60 -20.53 -21.70
C LYS A 9 9.03 -19.49 -20.75
N ALA A 10 8.68 -18.32 -21.28
CA ALA A 10 7.79 -17.39 -20.63
C ALA A 10 6.47 -18.16 -20.40
N THR A 11 6.36 -18.83 -19.26
CA THR A 11 5.12 -19.46 -18.84
C THR A 11 4.15 -18.32 -18.58
N SER A 12 3.23 -18.12 -19.53
CA SER A 12 2.12 -17.18 -19.35
C SER A 12 1.44 -17.55 -18.03
N LEU A 13 1.37 -16.59 -17.12
CA LEU A 13 0.67 -16.75 -15.85
C LEU A 13 -0.74 -17.27 -16.09
N ASN A 14 -1.15 -18.27 -15.32
CA ASN A 14 -2.49 -18.83 -15.43
C ASN A 14 -3.51 -17.81 -14.85
N LYS A 15 -4.78 -17.93 -15.26
CA LYS A 15 -5.87 -17.08 -14.70
C LYS A 15 -5.95 -17.18 -13.17
N GLN A 16 -5.61 -18.34 -12.60
CA GLN A 16 -5.56 -18.54 -11.16
C GLN A 16 -4.48 -17.70 -10.47
N ASP A 17 -3.30 -17.53 -11.10
CA ASP A 17 -2.22 -16.70 -10.56
C ASP A 17 -2.64 -15.22 -10.51
N TRP A 18 -3.26 -14.72 -11.57
CA TRP A 18 -3.79 -13.36 -11.60
C TRP A 18 -4.92 -13.15 -10.58
N ALA A 19 -5.81 -14.12 -10.44
CA ALA A 19 -6.89 -14.06 -9.46
C ALA A 19 -6.35 -14.01 -8.02
N ILE A 20 -5.37 -14.88 -7.66
CA ILE A 20 -4.80 -14.89 -6.31
C ILE A 20 -4.02 -13.59 -6.01
N LEU A 21 -3.29 -13.02 -6.99
CA LEU A 21 -2.62 -11.74 -6.84
C LEU A 21 -3.61 -10.59 -6.58
N ALA A 22 -4.71 -10.55 -7.34
CA ALA A 22 -5.74 -9.53 -7.17
C ALA A 22 -6.46 -9.65 -5.81
N THR A 23 -6.90 -10.85 -5.45
CA THR A 23 -7.68 -11.07 -4.22
C THR A 23 -6.84 -10.90 -2.96
N THR A 24 -5.58 -11.34 -2.96
CA THR A 24 -4.68 -11.12 -1.81
C THR A 24 -4.35 -9.64 -1.63
N ALA A 25 -4.09 -8.91 -2.71
CA ALA A 25 -3.90 -7.46 -2.65
C ALA A 25 -5.17 -6.74 -2.17
N GLY A 26 -6.33 -7.08 -2.75
CA GLY A 26 -7.63 -6.50 -2.38
C GLY A 26 -7.97 -6.76 -0.92
N PHE A 27 -7.85 -7.99 -0.46
CA PHE A 27 -8.14 -8.36 0.92
C PHE A 27 -7.21 -7.67 1.92
N LYS A 28 -5.90 -7.57 1.62
CA LYS A 28 -4.97 -6.82 2.47
C LYS A 28 -5.45 -5.39 2.71
N PHE A 29 -5.77 -4.67 1.63
CA PHE A 29 -6.23 -3.28 1.74
C PHE A 29 -7.65 -3.18 2.31
N CYS A 30 -8.49 -4.21 2.15
CA CYS A 30 -9.79 -4.31 2.80
C CYS A 30 -9.64 -4.38 4.32
N VAL A 31 -8.76 -5.23 4.84
CA VAL A 31 -8.47 -5.34 6.28
C VAL A 31 -7.87 -4.03 6.81
N VAL A 32 -6.89 -3.43 6.10
CA VAL A 32 -6.30 -2.14 6.49
C VAL A 32 -7.35 -1.04 6.55
N ALA A 33 -8.23 -0.95 5.55
CA ALA A 33 -9.30 0.05 5.53
C ALA A 33 -10.36 -0.21 6.62
N PHE A 34 -10.65 -1.48 6.90
CA PHE A 34 -11.55 -1.85 8.01
C PHE A 34 -11.05 -1.29 9.34
N TYR A 35 -9.81 -1.52 9.73
CA TYR A 35 -9.34 -1.04 11.03
C TYR A 35 -8.96 0.44 11.06
N MET A 36 -8.51 1.04 9.93
CA MET A 36 -8.10 2.44 9.90
C MET A 36 -9.26 3.41 9.62
N ILE A 37 -10.29 2.98 8.93
CA ILE A 37 -11.43 3.81 8.55
C ILE A 37 -12.71 3.29 9.23
N GLY A 38 -13.10 2.05 8.92
CA GLY A 38 -14.36 1.46 9.40
C GLY A 38 -14.42 1.42 10.92
N LEU A 39 -13.49 0.71 11.54
CA LEU A 39 -13.45 0.50 13.00
C LEU A 39 -13.34 1.82 13.78
N ILE A 40 -12.43 2.71 13.38
CA ILE A 40 -12.25 4.01 14.06
C ILE A 40 -13.53 4.86 13.98
N THR A 41 -14.20 4.86 12.81
CA THR A 41 -15.46 5.59 12.63
C THR A 41 -16.57 5.01 13.49
N MET A 42 -16.74 3.68 13.50
CA MET A 42 -17.73 3.00 14.33
C MET A 42 -17.52 3.26 15.82
N LEU A 43 -16.27 3.17 16.31
CA LEU A 43 -15.94 3.44 17.71
C LEU A 43 -16.16 4.91 18.08
N LYS A 44 -15.88 5.85 17.17
CA LYS A 44 -16.17 7.27 17.38
C LYS A 44 -17.67 7.53 17.54
N GLU A 45 -18.50 6.91 16.72
CA GLU A 45 -19.96 6.99 16.81
C GLU A 45 -20.53 6.36 18.11
N MET A 46 -19.83 5.31 18.62
CA MET A 46 -20.16 4.70 19.91
C MET A 46 -19.72 5.56 21.13
N GLY A 47 -19.10 6.74 20.91
CA GLY A 47 -18.72 7.68 21.95
C GLY A 47 -17.32 7.50 22.53
N PHE A 48 -16.41 6.80 21.85
CA PHE A 48 -15.02 6.68 22.29
C PHE A 48 -14.26 7.99 22.14
N ASP A 49 -13.46 8.33 23.19
CA ASP A 49 -12.63 9.51 23.21
C ASP A 49 -11.49 9.46 22.19
N LEU A 50 -11.05 10.63 21.72
CA LEU A 50 -9.91 10.75 20.80
C LEU A 50 -8.62 10.12 21.36
N LYS A 51 -8.44 10.14 22.68
CA LYS A 51 -7.32 9.49 23.38
C LYS A 51 -7.37 7.96 23.22
N GLN A 52 -8.53 7.35 23.31
CA GLN A 52 -8.72 5.92 23.08
C GLN A 52 -8.52 5.56 21.61
N LEU A 53 -9.07 6.36 20.69
CA LEU A 53 -8.94 6.17 19.25
C LEU A 53 -7.49 6.33 18.76
N SER A 54 -6.66 7.11 19.45
CA SER A 54 -5.24 7.30 19.09
C SER A 54 -4.42 5.99 19.12
N TRP A 55 -4.79 5.02 19.97
CA TRP A 55 -4.16 3.70 19.99
C TRP A 55 -4.35 2.92 18.69
N PHE A 56 -5.52 3.05 18.06
CA PHE A 56 -5.79 2.39 16.75
C PHE A 56 -4.96 2.99 15.63
N TYR A 57 -4.70 4.30 15.63
CA TYR A 57 -3.77 4.92 14.70
C TYR A 57 -2.34 4.43 14.89
N LEU A 58 -1.90 4.23 16.12
CA LEU A 58 -0.59 3.67 16.42
C LEU A 58 -0.45 2.24 15.88
N LEU A 59 -1.50 1.42 16.02
CA LEU A 59 -1.53 0.07 15.43
C LEU A 59 -1.38 0.12 13.91
N GLY A 60 -2.00 1.07 13.21
CA GLY A 60 -1.84 1.27 11.78
C GLY A 60 -0.39 1.52 11.34
N GLY A 61 0.42 2.14 12.20
CA GLY A 61 1.86 2.35 11.99
C GLY A 61 2.69 1.05 11.93
N MET A 62 2.17 -0.07 12.44
CA MET A 62 2.84 -1.38 12.36
C MET A 62 3.07 -1.83 10.90
N GLU A 63 2.30 -1.33 9.94
CA GLU A 63 2.53 -1.63 8.51
C GLU A 63 3.93 -1.25 8.01
N MET A 64 4.62 -0.33 8.68
CA MET A 64 6.03 0.01 8.38
C MET A 64 7.00 -1.08 8.84
N ALA A 65 6.60 -1.95 9.79
CA ALA A 65 7.46 -2.98 10.37
C ALA A 65 7.61 -4.25 9.49
N LYS A 66 7.25 -4.17 8.19
CA LYS A 66 7.36 -5.30 7.25
C LYS A 66 8.77 -5.89 7.20
N PHE A 67 9.80 -5.06 7.30
CA PHE A 67 11.19 -5.50 7.29
C PHE A 67 11.56 -6.36 8.52
N ILE A 68 10.83 -6.23 9.65
CA ILE A 68 11.03 -7.04 10.86
C ILE A 68 10.41 -8.42 10.68
N VAL A 69 9.25 -8.49 10.01
CA VAL A 69 8.47 -9.73 9.84
C VAL A 69 8.94 -10.56 8.64
N SER A 70 9.41 -9.90 7.59
CA SER A 70 9.84 -10.58 6.36
C SER A 70 10.94 -11.64 6.55
N PRO A 71 11.95 -11.49 7.47
CA PRO A 71 12.90 -12.54 7.76
C PRO A 71 12.27 -13.83 8.30
N LEU A 72 11.18 -13.71 9.06
CA LEU A 72 10.46 -14.88 9.59
C LEU A 72 9.79 -15.68 8.47
N ILE A 73 9.18 -14.99 7.50
CA ILE A 73 8.52 -15.62 6.35
C ILE A 73 9.56 -16.33 5.46
N GLU A 74 10.73 -15.72 5.26
CA GLU A 74 11.80 -16.34 4.49
C GLU A 74 12.43 -17.55 5.22
N ARG A 75 12.56 -17.49 6.53
CA ARG A 75 13.14 -18.59 7.32
C ARG A 75 12.22 -19.79 7.41
N TYR A 76 10.94 -19.56 7.78
CA TYR A 76 9.99 -20.63 8.04
C TYR A 76 9.17 -20.96 6.79
N ARG A 77 9.84 -21.56 5.80
CA ARG A 77 9.22 -22.02 4.57
C ARG A 77 8.39 -23.27 4.83
N LEU A 78 7.08 -23.21 4.62
CA LEU A 78 6.18 -24.34 4.77
C LEU A 78 6.25 -25.23 3.51
N LYS A 79 7.34 -25.99 3.34
CA LYS A 79 7.68 -26.76 2.13
C LYS A 79 6.55 -27.67 1.61
N ARG A 80 5.68 -28.18 2.49
CA ARG A 80 4.57 -29.09 2.11
C ARG A 80 3.35 -28.38 1.52
N ILE A 81 3.12 -27.11 1.88
CA ILE A 81 1.90 -26.38 1.52
C ILE A 81 2.22 -25.29 0.47
N GLY A 82 3.47 -24.94 0.30
CA GLY A 82 3.96 -23.79 -0.45
C GLY A 82 4.54 -22.72 0.49
N GLN A 83 5.57 -22.01 0.04
CA GLN A 83 6.26 -21.04 0.87
C GLN A 83 5.33 -19.89 1.29
N PHE A 84 4.69 -19.24 0.33
CA PHE A 84 3.83 -18.08 0.57
C PHE A 84 2.40 -18.49 0.87
N ARG A 85 1.89 -19.53 0.19
CA ARG A 85 0.56 -20.07 0.42
C ARG A 85 0.33 -20.43 1.88
N GLY A 86 1.27 -21.12 2.51
CA GLY A 86 1.18 -21.51 3.93
C GLY A 86 1.04 -20.30 4.85
N TRP A 87 1.85 -19.24 4.64
CA TRP A 87 1.75 -18.01 5.41
C TRP A 87 0.46 -17.22 5.14
N LEU A 88 0.01 -17.19 3.89
CA LEU A 88 -1.28 -16.57 3.53
C LEU A 88 -2.45 -17.29 4.21
N CYS A 89 -2.47 -18.63 4.20
CA CYS A 89 -3.49 -19.40 4.91
C CYS A 89 -3.46 -19.16 6.42
N LEU A 90 -2.28 -19.24 7.05
CA LEU A 90 -2.14 -19.03 8.49
C LEU A 90 -2.58 -17.62 8.90
N SER A 91 -2.11 -16.61 8.20
CA SER A 91 -2.45 -15.22 8.50
C SER A 91 -3.94 -14.93 8.28
N SER A 92 -4.55 -15.45 7.19
CA SER A 92 -5.99 -15.28 6.95
C SER A 92 -6.83 -15.99 8.01
N LEU A 93 -6.39 -17.16 8.49
CA LEU A 93 -7.08 -17.86 9.57
C LEU A 93 -7.02 -17.06 10.88
N ILE A 94 -5.87 -16.47 11.21
CA ILE A 94 -5.76 -15.64 12.41
C ILE A 94 -6.57 -14.35 12.26
N ILE A 95 -6.60 -13.73 11.06
CA ILE A 95 -7.49 -12.60 10.77
C ILE A 95 -8.95 -13.00 10.99
N PHE A 96 -9.38 -14.15 10.48
CA PHE A 96 -10.74 -14.66 10.69
C PHE A 96 -11.05 -14.87 12.18
N ILE A 97 -10.13 -15.47 12.94
CA ILE A 97 -10.28 -15.65 14.40
C ILE A 97 -10.40 -14.30 15.11
N ALA A 98 -9.60 -13.31 14.74
CA ALA A 98 -9.66 -11.97 15.32
C ALA A 98 -11.01 -11.28 15.01
N LEU A 99 -11.52 -11.42 13.78
CA LEU A 99 -12.85 -10.93 13.40
C LEU A 99 -13.97 -11.68 14.15
N PHE A 100 -13.84 -12.99 14.29
CA PHE A 100 -14.80 -13.80 15.07
C PHE A 100 -14.80 -13.40 16.54
N MET A 101 -13.65 -13.06 17.13
CA MET A 101 -13.59 -12.47 18.48
C MET A 101 -14.33 -11.14 18.52
N LEU A 102 -14.10 -10.24 17.52
CA LEU A 102 -14.76 -8.93 17.46
C LEU A 102 -16.28 -9.03 17.37
N HIS A 103 -16.84 -10.10 16.77
CA HIS A 103 -18.29 -10.33 16.72
C HIS A 103 -18.93 -10.39 18.11
N PHE A 104 -18.28 -11.07 19.08
CA PHE A 104 -18.81 -11.24 20.45
C PHE A 104 -18.47 -10.10 21.38
N ILE A 105 -17.53 -9.22 21.01
CA ILE A 105 -17.08 -8.11 21.85
C ILE A 105 -18.13 -6.99 21.83
N GLN A 106 -18.48 -6.50 23.01
CA GLN A 106 -19.18 -5.24 23.18
C GLN A 106 -18.13 -4.12 23.38
N PRO A 107 -17.86 -3.28 22.35
CA PRO A 107 -16.73 -2.34 22.40
C PRO A 107 -16.68 -1.45 23.63
N GLN A 108 -17.84 -1.01 24.10
CA GLN A 108 -17.96 -0.11 25.26
C GLN A 108 -17.65 -0.78 26.62
N ARG A 109 -17.83 -2.11 26.72
CA ARG A 109 -17.59 -2.87 27.97
C ARG A 109 -16.22 -3.50 27.99
N ASP A 110 -15.77 -4.03 26.85
CA ASP A 110 -14.63 -4.93 26.77
C ASP A 110 -13.47 -4.30 25.99
N PHE A 111 -13.12 -3.04 26.33
CA PHE A 111 -12.09 -2.28 25.60
C PHE A 111 -10.74 -3.01 25.51
N THR A 112 -10.32 -3.70 26.59
CA THR A 112 -9.07 -4.46 26.58
C THR A 112 -9.11 -5.62 25.59
N LEU A 113 -10.23 -6.36 25.53
CA LEU A 113 -10.40 -7.47 24.61
C LEU A 113 -10.50 -6.98 23.15
N LEU A 114 -11.15 -5.83 22.93
CA LEU A 114 -11.18 -5.13 21.67
C LEU A 114 -9.76 -4.80 21.18
N MET A 115 -8.92 -4.25 22.05
CA MET A 115 -7.53 -3.92 21.73
C MET A 115 -6.71 -5.16 21.39
N VAL A 116 -6.87 -6.27 22.13
CA VAL A 116 -6.20 -7.56 21.85
C VAL A 116 -6.61 -8.08 20.46
N ALA A 117 -7.90 -8.09 20.15
CA ALA A 117 -8.38 -8.52 18.83
C ALA A 117 -7.84 -7.63 17.70
N CYS A 118 -7.76 -6.31 17.91
CA CYS A 118 -7.19 -5.38 16.93
C CYS A 118 -5.68 -5.54 16.75
N VAL A 119 -4.91 -5.79 17.82
CA VAL A 119 -3.48 -6.12 17.71
C VAL A 119 -3.28 -7.41 16.92
N LEU A 120 -4.08 -8.44 17.22
CA LEU A 120 -4.03 -9.73 16.51
C LEU A 120 -4.37 -9.55 15.03
N LEU A 121 -5.41 -8.78 14.70
CA LEU A 121 -5.82 -8.44 13.34
C LEU A 121 -4.69 -7.73 12.57
N ASN A 122 -4.09 -6.69 13.19
CA ASN A 122 -3.05 -5.89 12.58
C ASN A 122 -1.77 -6.69 12.35
N LEU A 123 -1.31 -7.43 13.36
CA LEU A 123 -0.12 -8.27 13.26
C LEU A 123 -0.29 -9.33 12.16
N SER A 124 -1.46 -9.97 12.10
CA SER A 124 -1.75 -10.96 11.06
C SER A 124 -1.84 -10.34 9.67
N SER A 125 -2.41 -9.13 9.55
CA SER A 125 -2.44 -8.36 8.30
C SER A 125 -1.03 -8.01 7.82
N LEU A 126 -0.10 -7.72 8.74
CA LEU A 126 1.30 -7.45 8.43
C LEU A 126 2.00 -8.70 7.84
N PHE A 127 1.85 -9.87 8.46
CA PHE A 127 2.35 -11.15 7.93
C PHE A 127 1.73 -11.49 6.58
N PHE A 128 0.41 -11.33 6.47
CA PHE A 128 -0.32 -11.53 5.22
C PHE A 128 0.21 -10.65 4.09
N GLY A 129 0.38 -9.35 4.37
CA GLY A 129 0.89 -8.39 3.39
C GLY A 129 2.32 -8.68 2.93
N CYS A 130 3.19 -9.15 3.83
CA CYS A 130 4.55 -9.57 3.48
C CYS A 130 4.53 -10.84 2.61
N ALA A 131 3.72 -11.83 2.96
CA ALA A 131 3.59 -13.07 2.17
C ALA A 131 2.99 -12.80 0.78
N ALA A 132 1.97 -11.93 0.68
CA ALA A 132 1.37 -11.53 -0.59
C ALA A 132 2.36 -10.80 -1.49
N LEU A 133 3.19 -9.91 -0.93
CA LEU A 133 4.24 -9.20 -1.68
C LEU A 133 5.32 -10.17 -2.16
N GLY A 134 5.76 -11.10 -1.29
CA GLY A 134 6.72 -12.15 -1.65
C GLY A 134 6.20 -13.06 -2.77
N LEU A 135 4.95 -13.51 -2.68
CA LEU A 135 4.30 -14.28 -3.75
C LEU A 135 4.29 -13.49 -5.07
N THR A 136 3.90 -12.22 -5.03
CA THR A 136 3.87 -11.36 -6.22
C THR A 136 5.25 -11.26 -6.88
N CYS A 137 6.31 -11.02 -6.08
CA CYS A 137 7.68 -10.91 -6.59
C CYS A 137 8.20 -12.23 -7.17
N SER A 138 7.75 -13.38 -6.62
CA SER A 138 8.25 -14.70 -7.03
C SER A 138 7.60 -15.23 -8.31
N ILE A 139 6.31 -14.95 -8.54
CA ILE A 139 5.58 -15.52 -9.70
C ILE A 139 5.54 -14.61 -10.91
N LEU A 140 5.74 -13.30 -10.74
CA LEU A 140 5.66 -12.35 -11.86
C LEU A 140 6.96 -12.33 -12.69
N PRO A 141 6.93 -12.75 -13.97
CA PRO A 141 8.04 -12.56 -14.90
C PRO A 141 8.27 -11.07 -15.16
N PHE A 142 9.51 -10.71 -15.55
CA PHE A 142 9.95 -9.33 -15.70
C PHE A 142 8.99 -8.47 -16.55
N GLU A 143 8.54 -9.01 -17.68
CA GLU A 143 7.67 -8.31 -18.63
C GLU A 143 6.28 -7.99 -18.05
N GLN A 144 5.83 -8.79 -17.07
CA GLN A 144 4.49 -8.68 -16.47
C GLN A 144 4.46 -7.93 -15.13
N ARG A 145 5.61 -7.55 -14.58
CA ARG A 145 5.70 -6.83 -13.29
C ARG A 145 4.94 -5.50 -13.28
N GLY A 146 4.95 -4.78 -14.41
CA GLY A 146 4.16 -3.55 -14.56
C GLY A 146 2.66 -3.80 -14.39
N PHE A 147 2.13 -4.85 -15.05
CA PHE A 147 0.72 -5.23 -14.88
C PHE A 147 0.41 -5.78 -13.49
N GLY A 148 1.34 -6.51 -12.88
CA GLY A 148 1.22 -6.95 -11.50
C GLY A 148 1.04 -5.77 -10.55
N GLY A 149 1.80 -4.68 -10.74
CA GLY A 149 1.64 -3.43 -9.99
C GLY A 149 0.27 -2.79 -10.22
N VAL A 150 -0.23 -2.76 -11.47
CA VAL A 150 -1.57 -2.24 -11.80
C VAL A 150 -2.66 -3.02 -11.07
N ILE A 151 -2.60 -4.35 -11.10
CA ILE A 151 -3.58 -5.20 -10.41
C ILE A 151 -3.56 -4.93 -8.91
N GLN A 152 -2.40 -4.77 -8.30
CA GLN A 152 -2.29 -4.45 -6.88
C GLN A 152 -2.94 -3.09 -6.54
N VAL A 153 -2.78 -2.08 -7.38
CA VAL A 153 -3.41 -0.77 -7.19
C VAL A 153 -4.92 -0.88 -7.32
N ILE A 154 -5.43 -1.48 -8.39
CA ILE A 154 -6.88 -1.63 -8.63
C ILE A 154 -7.52 -2.44 -7.49
N ALA A 155 -6.99 -3.61 -7.20
CA ALA A 155 -7.50 -4.48 -6.16
C ALA A 155 -7.41 -3.81 -4.77
N GLY A 156 -6.33 -3.09 -4.50
CA GLY A 156 -6.17 -2.32 -3.27
C GLY A 156 -7.21 -1.21 -3.13
N ARG A 157 -7.57 -0.50 -4.21
CA ARG A 157 -8.62 0.53 -4.18
C ARG A 157 -10.00 -0.08 -3.96
N ILE A 158 -10.31 -1.19 -4.63
CA ILE A 158 -11.54 -1.97 -4.39
C ILE A 158 -11.58 -2.44 -2.93
N GLY A 159 -10.48 -3.01 -2.43
CA GLY A 159 -10.38 -3.44 -1.03
C GLY A 159 -10.65 -2.29 -0.05
N LYS A 160 -10.08 -1.09 -0.30
CA LYS A 160 -10.34 0.10 0.52
C LYS A 160 -11.83 0.49 0.52
N MET A 161 -12.50 0.43 -0.64
CA MET A 161 -13.93 0.71 -0.74
C MET A 161 -14.77 -0.31 0.03
N LEU A 162 -14.41 -1.60 -0.04
CA LEU A 162 -15.11 -2.67 0.67
C LEU A 162 -14.91 -2.59 2.19
N GLY A 163 -13.66 -2.50 2.66
CA GLY A 163 -13.35 -2.50 4.10
C GLY A 163 -13.66 -1.18 4.82
N GLY A 164 -13.59 -0.06 4.12
CA GLY A 164 -13.97 1.25 4.67
C GLY A 164 -15.43 1.60 4.39
N GLY A 165 -15.79 1.69 3.11
CA GLY A 165 -17.09 2.20 2.69
C GLY A 165 -18.24 1.21 2.91
N LEU A 166 -18.15 0.02 2.34
CA LEU A 166 -19.23 -0.98 2.42
C LEU A 166 -19.48 -1.43 3.87
N VAL A 167 -18.41 -1.64 4.63
CA VAL A 167 -18.51 -2.00 6.06
C VAL A 167 -19.27 -0.94 6.84
N LEU A 168 -19.02 0.36 6.62
CA LEU A 168 -19.74 1.43 7.29
C LEU A 168 -21.22 1.48 6.87
N LEU A 169 -21.53 1.24 5.60
CA LEU A 169 -22.93 1.13 5.15
C LEU A 169 -23.67 -0.01 5.86
N ILE A 170 -23.04 -1.19 5.98
CA ILE A 170 -23.62 -2.33 6.71
C ILE A 170 -23.76 -2.00 8.20
N TYR A 171 -22.76 -1.33 8.80
CA TYR A 171 -22.83 -0.91 10.20
C TYR A 171 -24.02 0.02 10.48
N HIS A 172 -24.28 1.02 9.64
CA HIS A 172 -25.38 1.95 9.80
C HIS A 172 -26.77 1.28 9.67
N HIS A 173 -26.89 0.26 8.82
CA HIS A 173 -28.19 -0.40 8.60
C HIS A 173 -28.41 -1.62 9.51
N TYR A 174 -27.37 -2.36 9.85
CA TYR A 174 -27.47 -3.67 10.52
C TYR A 174 -26.62 -3.78 11.79
N GLY A 175 -25.89 -2.73 12.16
CA GLY A 175 -25.12 -2.66 13.38
C GLY A 175 -23.73 -3.33 13.34
N TRP A 176 -23.09 -3.34 14.50
CA TRP A 176 -21.70 -3.78 14.72
C TRP A 176 -21.43 -5.20 14.24
N GLN A 177 -22.26 -6.15 14.70
CA GLN A 177 -22.08 -7.57 14.40
C GLN A 177 -22.06 -7.85 12.91
N SER A 178 -23.06 -7.33 12.19
CA SER A 178 -23.18 -7.53 10.74
C SER A 178 -22.00 -6.93 9.95
N ALA A 179 -21.47 -5.79 10.40
CA ALA A 179 -20.28 -5.18 9.80
C ALA A 179 -19.02 -6.05 9.98
N VAL A 180 -18.85 -6.64 11.16
CA VAL A 180 -17.73 -7.57 11.45
C VAL A 180 -17.92 -8.90 10.71
N ASP A 181 -19.15 -9.42 10.66
CA ASP A 181 -19.47 -10.67 9.95
C ASP A 181 -19.19 -10.58 8.45
N LEU A 182 -19.50 -9.44 7.82
CA LEU A 182 -19.13 -9.18 6.43
C LEU A 182 -17.63 -9.35 6.19
N MET A 183 -16.82 -8.82 7.08
CA MET A 183 -15.36 -8.97 7.01
C MET A 183 -14.94 -10.42 7.23
N GLY A 184 -15.61 -11.15 8.14
CA GLY A 184 -15.45 -12.58 8.37
C GLY A 184 -15.75 -13.41 7.11
N ILE A 185 -16.83 -13.10 6.39
CA ILE A 185 -17.17 -13.72 5.11
C ILE A 185 -16.07 -13.49 4.07
N PHE A 186 -15.56 -12.28 3.94
CA PHE A 186 -14.44 -12.00 3.03
C PHE A 186 -13.19 -12.81 3.38
N ALA A 187 -12.88 -12.95 4.67
CA ALA A 187 -11.76 -13.78 5.13
C ALA A 187 -11.97 -15.26 4.79
N LEU A 188 -13.17 -15.82 5.00
CA LEU A 188 -13.49 -17.22 4.66
C LEU A 188 -13.40 -17.47 3.16
N LEU A 189 -13.94 -16.60 2.33
CA LEU A 189 -13.85 -16.71 0.86
C LEU A 189 -12.39 -16.71 0.40
N LEU A 190 -11.57 -15.87 0.99
CA LEU A 190 -10.14 -15.83 0.67
C LEU A 190 -9.41 -17.09 1.14
N ILE A 191 -9.69 -17.60 2.35
CA ILE A 191 -9.12 -18.86 2.86
C ILE A 191 -9.47 -20.02 1.92
N LEU A 192 -10.71 -20.09 1.46
CA LEU A 192 -11.16 -21.10 0.50
C LEU A 192 -10.37 -20.98 -0.82
N GLN A 193 -10.23 -19.76 -1.36
CA GLN A 193 -9.48 -19.55 -2.58
C GLN A 193 -8.01 -19.92 -2.45
N ILE A 194 -7.32 -19.52 -1.35
CA ILE A 194 -5.92 -19.86 -1.10
C ILE A 194 -5.77 -21.39 -0.93
N SER A 195 -6.75 -22.06 -0.31
CA SER A 195 -6.73 -23.51 -0.12
C SER A 195 -6.83 -24.27 -1.44
N LEU A 196 -7.51 -23.72 -2.44
CA LEU A 196 -7.64 -24.29 -3.78
C LEU A 196 -6.46 -23.92 -4.71
N TYR A 197 -5.70 -22.90 -4.35
CA TYR A 197 -4.56 -22.45 -5.15
C TYR A 197 -3.38 -23.39 -4.97
N SER A 198 -2.76 -23.80 -6.09
CA SER A 198 -1.52 -24.58 -6.08
C SER A 198 -0.33 -23.66 -6.42
N GLU A 199 0.48 -23.33 -5.40
CA GLU A 199 1.69 -22.57 -5.61
C GLU A 199 2.72 -23.39 -6.40
N SER A 200 3.18 -22.86 -7.55
CA SER A 200 4.30 -23.46 -8.29
C SER A 200 5.58 -23.28 -7.46
N ILE A 201 6.11 -24.40 -6.95
CA ILE A 201 7.26 -24.39 -6.04
C ILE A 201 8.53 -24.05 -6.84
N THR A 202 8.87 -22.79 -6.89
CA THR A 202 10.19 -22.34 -7.35
C THR A 202 11.19 -22.47 -6.19
N THR A 203 11.79 -23.64 -6.06
CA THR A 203 12.73 -23.95 -4.97
C THR A 203 14.13 -23.42 -5.26
N THR A 204 14.35 -22.15 -5.14
CA THR A 204 15.71 -21.65 -4.86
C THR A 204 15.88 -21.63 -3.33
N GLU A 205 16.47 -22.68 -2.78
CA GLU A 205 16.75 -22.69 -1.34
C GLU A 205 17.75 -21.58 -1.01
N PRO A 206 17.51 -20.78 0.05
CA PRO A 206 18.45 -19.78 0.50
C PRO A 206 19.72 -20.48 0.99
N GLN A 207 20.88 -20.01 0.54
CA GLN A 207 22.19 -20.54 0.96
C GLN A 207 22.42 -20.41 2.47
N ASN A 208 21.81 -19.44 3.12
CA ASN A 208 21.90 -19.24 4.55
C ASN A 208 20.51 -18.83 5.12
N ASN A 209 20.00 -19.64 6.04
CA ASN A 209 18.69 -19.49 6.65
C ASN A 209 18.74 -19.06 8.13
N GLN A 210 19.90 -18.57 8.60
CA GLN A 210 20.04 -18.07 9.97
C GLN A 210 19.37 -16.71 10.12
N LEU A 211 18.57 -16.51 11.18
CA LEU A 211 17.89 -15.24 11.42
C LEU A 211 18.86 -14.06 11.50
N CYS A 212 20.00 -14.24 12.14
CA CYS A 212 21.03 -13.22 12.23
C CYS A 212 21.49 -12.76 10.84
N PHE A 213 21.69 -13.69 9.90
CA PHE A 213 22.04 -13.38 8.52
C PHE A 213 20.90 -12.64 7.81
N LEU A 214 19.65 -13.05 7.99
CA LEU A 214 18.49 -12.41 7.37
C LEU A 214 18.30 -10.96 7.87
N PHE A 215 18.57 -10.69 9.16
CA PHE A 215 18.57 -9.32 9.68
C PHE A 215 19.78 -8.50 9.21
N THR A 216 20.97 -9.09 9.15
CA THR A 216 22.15 -8.39 8.62
C THR A 216 22.04 -8.11 7.12
N ARG A 217 21.24 -8.91 6.38
CA ARG A 217 20.93 -8.69 4.97
C ARG A 217 20.28 -7.32 4.72
N PHE A 218 19.57 -6.76 5.70
CA PHE A 218 19.07 -5.38 5.64
C PHE A 218 20.17 -4.38 5.22
N PHE A 219 21.36 -4.51 5.83
CA PHE A 219 22.49 -3.64 5.49
C PHE A 219 23.24 -4.11 4.24
N HIS A 220 23.30 -5.43 4.01
CA HIS A 220 23.98 -6.00 2.85
C HIS A 220 23.24 -5.76 1.55
N PHE A 221 21.89 -5.68 1.57
CA PHE A 221 21.09 -5.41 0.40
C PHE A 221 21.52 -4.11 -0.31
N TRP A 222 21.69 -3.03 0.44
CA TRP A 222 22.06 -1.72 -0.10
C TRP A 222 23.52 -1.64 -0.61
N ARG A 223 24.34 -2.63 -0.29
CA ARG A 223 25.75 -2.72 -0.72
C ARG A 223 25.95 -3.64 -1.92
N GLN A 224 24.87 -4.20 -2.47
CA GLN A 224 24.97 -5.07 -3.63
C GLN A 224 25.36 -4.26 -4.90
N PRO A 225 26.21 -4.80 -5.80
CA PRO A 225 26.74 -4.06 -6.95
C PRO A 225 25.66 -3.54 -7.92
N HIS A 226 24.48 -4.20 -7.95
CA HIS A 226 23.37 -3.82 -8.81
C HIS A 226 22.39 -2.83 -8.15
N ILE A 227 22.66 -2.42 -6.90
CA ILE A 227 21.85 -1.44 -6.15
C ILE A 227 22.67 -0.14 -6.05
N PRO A 228 22.41 0.86 -6.90
CA PRO A 228 23.10 2.13 -6.82
C PRO A 228 22.65 2.92 -5.59
N LEU A 229 23.51 3.78 -5.07
CA LEU A 229 23.19 4.63 -3.91
C LEU A 229 22.03 5.59 -4.17
N SER A 230 21.78 5.94 -5.42
CA SER A 230 20.62 6.74 -5.85
C SER A 230 19.27 6.04 -5.61
N TRP A 231 19.26 4.69 -5.53
CA TRP A 231 18.04 3.92 -5.35
C TRP A 231 17.38 4.10 -3.97
N PRO A 232 18.05 3.90 -2.82
CA PRO A 232 17.45 4.15 -1.50
C PRO A 232 17.05 5.62 -1.32
N ILE A 233 17.79 6.57 -1.90
CA ILE A 233 17.43 7.99 -1.89
C ILE A 233 16.12 8.22 -2.64
N LEU A 234 16.00 7.65 -3.84
CA LEU A 234 14.76 7.75 -4.62
C LEU A 234 13.57 7.15 -3.85
N LEU A 235 13.72 5.95 -3.29
CA LEU A 235 12.68 5.30 -2.50
C LEU A 235 12.20 6.18 -1.33
N LEU A 236 13.14 6.74 -0.57
CA LEU A 236 12.81 7.59 0.58
C LEU A 236 12.06 8.86 0.14
N LEU A 237 12.46 9.46 -0.98
CA LEU A 237 11.94 10.74 -1.41
C LEU A 237 10.66 10.67 -2.25
N VAL A 238 10.46 9.60 -3.01
CA VAL A 238 9.44 9.53 -4.08
C VAL A 238 8.01 9.79 -3.61
N PHE A 239 7.65 9.38 -2.40
CA PHE A 239 6.33 9.59 -1.83
C PHE A 239 6.22 10.81 -0.89
N ILE A 240 7.31 11.52 -0.64
CA ILE A 240 7.30 12.71 0.23
C ILE A 240 6.28 13.75 -0.27
N PRO A 241 6.32 14.22 -1.53
CA PRO A 241 5.39 15.25 -1.99
C PRO A 241 3.93 14.83 -1.86
N SER A 242 3.61 13.60 -2.30
CA SER A 242 2.26 13.06 -2.19
C SER A 242 1.84 12.87 -0.74
N GLY A 243 2.72 12.40 0.14
CA GLY A 243 2.46 12.23 1.57
C GLY A 243 2.13 13.56 2.26
N MET A 244 2.85 14.63 1.91
CA MET A 244 2.58 15.98 2.41
C MET A 244 1.18 16.45 2.02
N VAL A 245 0.82 16.33 0.75
CA VAL A 245 -0.46 16.84 0.24
C VAL A 245 -1.64 15.98 0.70
N VAL A 246 -1.52 14.65 0.64
CA VAL A 246 -2.58 13.71 1.06
C VAL A 246 -2.95 13.88 2.54
N SER A 247 -1.96 14.10 3.43
CA SER A 247 -2.22 14.31 4.85
C SER A 247 -3.03 15.59 5.13
N SER A 248 -2.96 16.58 4.25
CA SER A 248 -3.69 17.84 4.36
C SER A 248 -5.13 17.79 3.85
N PHE A 249 -5.56 16.73 3.12
CA PHE A 249 -6.89 16.68 2.48
C PHE A 249 -8.04 16.90 3.47
N ILE A 250 -8.13 16.05 4.47
CA ILE A 250 -9.24 16.09 5.42
C ILE A 250 -9.24 17.40 6.23
N PRO A 251 -8.11 17.84 6.85
CA PRO A 251 -8.08 19.10 7.55
C PRO A 251 -8.44 20.30 6.67
N ARG A 252 -7.95 20.31 5.41
CA ARG A 252 -8.22 21.43 4.50
C ARG A 252 -9.67 21.48 4.06
N LEU A 253 -10.25 20.33 3.68
CA LEU A 253 -11.67 20.25 3.28
C LEU A 253 -12.60 20.65 4.45
N ASN A 254 -12.29 20.22 5.67
CA ASN A 254 -13.01 20.65 6.87
C ASN A 254 -12.91 22.16 7.10
N ALA A 255 -11.72 22.74 6.93
CA ALA A 255 -11.49 24.19 7.06
C ALA A 255 -12.26 25.01 5.99
N LEU A 256 -12.57 24.41 4.85
CA LEU A 256 -13.39 24.97 3.77
C LEU A 256 -14.91 24.79 4.02
N GLY A 257 -15.33 24.18 5.14
CA GLY A 257 -16.73 23.96 5.47
C GLY A 257 -17.39 22.80 4.72
N TRP A 258 -16.61 21.90 4.09
CA TRP A 258 -17.18 20.72 3.46
C TRP A 258 -17.80 19.79 4.51
N SER A 259 -18.99 19.28 4.25
CA SER A 259 -19.59 18.30 5.14
C SER A 259 -18.83 16.96 5.12
N SER A 260 -18.84 16.26 6.24
CA SER A 260 -18.21 14.92 6.36
C SER A 260 -18.72 13.95 5.28
N GLN A 261 -19.99 14.10 4.86
CA GLN A 261 -20.59 13.30 3.79
C GLN A 261 -19.91 13.57 2.44
N HIS A 262 -19.72 14.84 2.05
CA HIS A 262 -19.04 15.20 0.79
C HIS A 262 -17.58 14.79 0.79
N ILE A 263 -16.88 14.96 1.94
CA ILE A 263 -15.50 14.51 2.10
C ILE A 263 -15.40 12.98 1.96
N GLY A 264 -16.33 12.27 2.61
CA GLY A 264 -16.43 10.81 2.52
C GLY A 264 -16.66 10.32 1.09
N LEU A 265 -17.60 10.92 0.36
CA LEU A 265 -17.87 10.59 -1.05
C LEU A 265 -16.64 10.85 -1.93
N LEU A 266 -15.98 12.00 -1.76
CA LEU A 266 -14.80 12.35 -2.56
C LEU A 266 -13.65 11.37 -2.33
N LEU A 267 -13.31 11.09 -1.07
CA LEU A 267 -12.11 10.30 -0.72
C LEU A 267 -12.35 8.79 -0.69
N SER A 268 -13.60 8.33 -0.52
CA SER A 268 -13.90 6.89 -0.44
C SER A 268 -14.54 6.32 -1.70
N VAL A 269 -15.07 7.18 -2.60
CA VAL A 269 -15.72 6.72 -3.84
C VAL A 269 -15.03 7.32 -5.05
N PHE A 270 -15.02 8.64 -5.22
CA PHE A 270 -14.52 9.27 -6.44
C PHE A 270 -13.00 9.12 -6.59
N GLU A 271 -12.23 9.31 -5.52
CA GLU A 271 -10.77 9.14 -5.53
C GLU A 271 -10.36 7.71 -5.91
N PRO A 272 -10.89 6.64 -5.29
CA PRO A 272 -10.59 5.27 -5.70
C PRO A 272 -11.04 4.93 -7.12
N LEU A 273 -12.22 5.38 -7.55
CA LEU A 273 -12.71 5.14 -8.92
C LEU A 273 -11.79 5.79 -9.96
N CYS A 274 -11.36 7.03 -9.71
CA CYS A 274 -10.39 7.72 -10.56
C CYS A 274 -9.08 6.93 -10.64
N ALA A 275 -8.54 6.48 -9.50
CA ALA A 275 -7.34 5.67 -9.47
C ALA A 275 -7.48 4.34 -10.24
N ILE A 276 -8.61 3.65 -10.11
CA ILE A 276 -8.91 2.40 -10.83
C ILE A 276 -8.96 2.65 -12.34
N ALA A 277 -9.61 3.73 -12.79
CA ALA A 277 -9.74 4.05 -14.20
C ALA A 277 -8.39 4.33 -14.87
N PHE A 278 -7.46 4.99 -14.18
CA PHE A 278 -6.19 5.43 -14.75
C PHE A 278 -5.01 4.48 -14.49
N ALA A 279 -5.06 3.61 -13.47
CA ALA A 279 -3.98 2.66 -13.18
C ALA A 279 -3.56 1.79 -14.39
N PRO A 280 -4.46 1.29 -15.27
CA PRO A 280 -4.07 0.49 -16.41
C PRO A 280 -3.13 1.19 -17.38
N LEU A 281 -3.20 2.53 -17.47
CA LEU A 281 -2.34 3.32 -18.34
C LEU A 281 -0.85 3.14 -18.00
N SER A 282 -0.50 3.01 -16.72
CA SER A 282 0.89 2.74 -16.31
C SER A 282 1.39 1.39 -16.84
N GLY A 283 0.56 0.34 -16.81
CA GLY A 283 0.91 -0.98 -17.38
C GLY A 283 1.14 -0.93 -18.89
N LEU A 284 0.33 -0.15 -19.61
CA LEU A 284 0.49 0.05 -21.06
C LEU A 284 1.78 0.83 -21.38
N LEU A 285 2.09 1.86 -20.60
CA LEU A 285 3.32 2.64 -20.77
C LEU A 285 4.57 1.80 -20.45
N LEU A 286 4.54 0.99 -19.41
CA LEU A 286 5.64 0.12 -18.99
C LEU A 286 5.93 -1.02 -19.99
N LYS A 287 5.00 -1.34 -20.90
CA LYS A 287 5.26 -2.25 -22.02
C LYS A 287 6.14 -1.64 -23.11
N LYS A 288 6.03 -0.34 -23.33
CA LYS A 288 6.68 0.35 -24.46
C LYS A 288 7.95 1.09 -24.06
N TYR A 289 8.02 1.56 -22.83
CA TYR A 289 9.07 2.47 -22.36
C TYR A 289 9.77 1.94 -21.12
N SER A 290 10.99 2.41 -20.88
CA SER A 290 11.75 2.04 -19.70
C SER A 290 11.04 2.51 -18.42
N ARG A 291 11.16 1.73 -17.34
CA ARG A 291 10.51 2.01 -16.05
C ARG A 291 10.88 3.39 -15.50
N VAL A 292 12.15 3.77 -15.61
CA VAL A 292 12.67 5.06 -15.15
C VAL A 292 12.04 6.21 -15.95
N SER A 293 11.93 6.08 -17.30
CA SER A 293 11.31 7.10 -18.14
C SER A 293 9.84 7.31 -17.80
N VAL A 294 9.08 6.21 -17.65
CA VAL A 294 7.67 6.30 -17.28
C VAL A 294 7.51 6.95 -15.92
N THR A 295 8.31 6.54 -14.93
CA THR A 295 8.30 7.16 -13.59
C THR A 295 8.60 8.65 -13.66
N GLN A 296 9.55 9.08 -14.50
CA GLN A 296 9.90 10.48 -14.68
C GLN A 296 8.73 11.28 -15.29
N TRP A 297 8.01 10.74 -16.29
CA TRP A 297 6.83 11.40 -16.86
C TRP A 297 5.68 11.51 -15.86
N VAL A 298 5.47 10.48 -15.08
CA VAL A 298 4.44 10.47 -14.03
C VAL A 298 4.77 11.49 -12.94
N LEU A 299 6.03 11.59 -12.50
CA LEU A 299 6.45 12.62 -11.55
C LEU A 299 6.26 14.04 -12.12
N PHE A 300 6.52 14.23 -13.41
CA PHE A 300 6.27 15.52 -14.07
C PHE A 300 4.76 15.86 -14.07
N SER A 301 3.89 14.90 -14.40
CA SER A 301 2.43 15.11 -14.34
C SER A 301 1.95 15.35 -12.91
N GLN A 302 2.62 14.80 -11.90
CA GLN A 302 2.30 15.03 -10.49
C GLN A 302 2.65 16.46 -10.03
N ILE A 303 3.74 17.05 -10.58
CA ILE A 303 4.06 18.47 -10.33
C ILE A 303 2.91 19.36 -10.81
N PHE A 304 2.31 19.05 -11.96
CA PHE A 304 1.15 19.79 -12.44
C PHE A 304 -0.06 19.66 -11.48
N ALA A 305 -0.29 18.47 -10.93
CA ALA A 305 -1.33 18.30 -9.90
C ALA A 305 -1.07 19.16 -8.67
N PHE A 306 0.18 19.27 -8.20
CA PHE A 306 0.54 20.14 -7.07
C PHE A 306 0.36 21.62 -7.39
N CYS A 307 0.66 22.05 -8.62
CA CYS A 307 0.40 23.42 -9.06
C CYS A 307 -1.09 23.79 -9.01
N LEU A 308 -2.00 22.84 -9.24
CA LEU A 308 -3.44 23.10 -9.09
C LEU A 308 -3.84 23.33 -7.63
N PHE A 309 -3.21 22.64 -6.65
CA PHE A 309 -3.42 22.95 -5.24
C PHE A 309 -2.93 24.35 -4.88
N ILE A 310 -1.80 24.79 -5.44
CA ILE A 310 -1.30 26.16 -5.26
C ILE A 310 -2.28 27.16 -5.87
N LEU A 311 -2.73 26.92 -7.11
CA LEU A 311 -3.71 27.76 -7.78
C LEU A 311 -5.02 27.87 -6.95
N PHE A 312 -5.46 26.75 -6.37
CA PHE A 312 -6.65 26.74 -5.51
C PHE A 312 -6.52 27.69 -4.30
N GLU A 313 -5.34 27.84 -3.69
CA GLU A 313 -5.14 28.75 -2.55
C GLU A 313 -5.29 30.22 -2.93
N TYR A 314 -5.11 30.57 -4.21
CA TYR A 314 -5.31 31.93 -4.72
C TYR A 314 -6.71 32.22 -5.22
N VAL A 315 -7.37 31.24 -5.83
CA VAL A 315 -8.69 31.45 -6.50
C VAL A 315 -9.79 30.58 -5.92
N GLY A 316 -9.54 29.86 -4.84
CA GLY A 316 -10.46 28.84 -4.31
C GLY A 316 -11.78 29.37 -3.78
N THR A 317 -11.87 30.65 -3.39
CA THR A 317 -13.13 31.32 -3.01
C THR A 317 -14.10 31.39 -4.16
N ASP A 318 -13.61 31.60 -5.39
CA ASP A 318 -14.43 31.71 -6.61
C ASP A 318 -14.72 30.34 -7.23
N PHE A 319 -13.83 29.37 -7.02
CA PHE A 319 -13.92 28.01 -7.59
C PHE A 319 -13.76 26.91 -6.52
N PRO A 320 -14.74 26.71 -5.64
CA PRO A 320 -14.61 25.80 -4.49
C PRO A 320 -14.41 24.33 -4.87
N TYR A 321 -14.80 23.92 -6.08
CA TYR A 321 -14.60 22.54 -6.56
C TYR A 321 -13.19 22.28 -7.12
N LEU A 322 -12.36 23.31 -7.30
CA LEU A 322 -11.01 23.17 -7.83
C LEU A 322 -10.16 22.27 -6.95
N ILE A 323 -10.36 22.29 -5.62
CA ILE A 323 -9.66 21.38 -4.70
C ILE A 323 -10.04 19.92 -4.95
N ALA A 324 -11.31 19.61 -5.25
CA ALA A 324 -11.74 18.24 -5.58
C ALA A 324 -11.07 17.76 -6.88
N VAL A 325 -11.01 18.62 -7.90
CA VAL A 325 -10.31 18.32 -9.16
C VAL A 325 -8.82 18.07 -8.91
N SER A 326 -8.18 18.89 -8.06
CA SER A 326 -6.77 18.73 -7.69
C SER A 326 -6.52 17.39 -6.97
N ILE A 327 -7.41 16.99 -6.05
CA ILE A 327 -7.37 15.70 -5.35
C ILE A 327 -7.48 14.54 -6.33
N LEU A 328 -8.45 14.59 -7.25
CA LEU A 328 -8.66 13.54 -8.25
C LEU A 328 -7.48 13.42 -9.21
N LEU A 329 -6.92 14.56 -9.66
CA LEU A 329 -5.72 14.55 -10.52
C LEU A 329 -4.50 13.98 -9.78
N LEU A 330 -4.30 14.33 -8.51
CA LEU A 330 -3.22 13.75 -7.70
C LEU A 330 -3.42 12.24 -7.52
N SER A 331 -4.64 11.78 -7.27
CA SER A 331 -4.95 10.36 -7.17
C SER A 331 -4.67 9.60 -8.48
N MET A 332 -5.02 10.19 -9.61
CA MET A 332 -4.73 9.66 -10.94
C MET A 332 -3.21 9.49 -11.15
N THR A 333 -2.42 10.54 -10.90
CA THR A 333 -0.97 10.48 -11.05
C THR A 333 -0.32 9.53 -10.05
N TYR A 334 -0.83 9.46 -8.81
CA TYR A 334 -0.38 8.50 -7.81
C TYR A 334 -0.68 7.05 -8.23
N ALA A 335 -1.85 6.80 -8.82
CA ALA A 335 -2.22 5.49 -9.36
C ALA A 335 -1.33 5.04 -10.52
N LEU A 336 -0.73 5.98 -11.26
CA LEU A 336 0.28 5.69 -12.28
C LEU A 336 1.67 5.45 -11.66
N LEU A 337 2.03 6.17 -10.59
CA LEU A 337 3.35 6.10 -9.95
C LEU A 337 3.58 4.77 -9.24
N VAL A 338 2.59 4.31 -8.48
CA VAL A 338 2.73 3.11 -7.63
C VAL A 338 3.08 1.86 -8.42
N PRO A 339 2.43 1.51 -9.57
CA PRO A 339 2.83 0.35 -10.36
C PRO A 339 4.25 0.44 -10.93
N CYS A 340 4.68 1.65 -11.32
CA CYS A 340 6.04 1.88 -11.80
C CYS A 340 7.07 1.57 -10.70
N LEU A 341 6.83 2.10 -9.50
CA LEU A 341 7.72 1.87 -8.36
C LEU A 341 7.73 0.41 -7.93
N LEU A 342 6.56 -0.25 -7.86
CA LEU A 342 6.47 -1.68 -7.53
C LEU A 342 7.23 -2.54 -8.54
N ALA A 343 7.12 -2.23 -9.85
CA ALA A 343 7.89 -2.94 -10.87
C ALA A 343 9.40 -2.77 -10.65
N MET A 344 9.87 -1.56 -10.36
CA MET A 344 11.29 -1.29 -10.08
C MET A 344 11.76 -1.99 -8.79
N ILE A 345 10.94 -2.03 -7.73
CA ILE A 345 11.23 -2.78 -6.50
C ILE A 345 11.36 -4.28 -6.80
N MET A 346 10.45 -4.85 -7.60
CA MET A 346 10.51 -6.25 -7.99
C MET A 346 11.75 -6.57 -8.84
N ASP A 347 12.17 -5.64 -9.72
CA ASP A 347 13.35 -5.83 -10.57
C ASP A 347 14.65 -5.87 -9.77
N LYS A 348 14.71 -5.12 -8.67
CA LYS A 348 15.88 -5.07 -7.79
C LYS A 348 15.82 -6.09 -6.64
N SER A 349 14.70 -6.79 -6.48
CA SER A 349 14.56 -7.87 -5.49
C SER A 349 15.08 -9.20 -6.04
N THR A 350 15.80 -9.95 -5.22
CA THR A 350 16.28 -11.29 -5.60
C THR A 350 15.17 -12.32 -5.46
N GLN A 351 15.09 -13.31 -6.35
CA GLN A 351 14.09 -14.38 -6.24
C GLN A 351 14.26 -15.24 -4.98
N THR A 352 15.50 -15.39 -4.52
CA THR A 352 15.82 -16.18 -3.32
C THR A 352 15.30 -15.58 -2.03
N TYR A 353 15.25 -14.23 -1.93
CA TYR A 353 14.81 -13.48 -0.76
C TYR A 353 13.74 -12.43 -1.14
N ALA A 354 12.80 -12.85 -1.98
CA ALA A 354 11.83 -11.96 -2.61
C ALA A 354 11.02 -11.13 -1.60
N THR A 355 10.57 -11.75 -0.51
CA THR A 355 9.81 -11.07 0.55
C THR A 355 10.66 -10.05 1.28
N LEU A 356 11.87 -10.44 1.68
CA LEU A 356 12.74 -9.58 2.48
C LEU A 356 13.19 -8.36 1.69
N ASP A 357 13.70 -8.59 0.47
CA ASP A 357 14.23 -7.52 -0.38
C ASP A 357 13.14 -6.52 -0.79
N SER A 358 11.95 -7.00 -1.14
CA SER A 358 10.82 -6.13 -1.51
C SER A 358 10.20 -5.42 -0.32
N ALA A 359 10.03 -6.10 0.82
CA ALA A 359 9.49 -5.48 2.04
C ALA A 359 10.41 -4.38 2.56
N LEU A 360 11.74 -4.60 2.51
CA LEU A 360 12.74 -3.61 2.90
C LEU A 360 12.62 -2.33 2.06
N GLN A 361 12.62 -2.46 0.74
CA GLN A 361 12.53 -1.35 -0.18
C GLN A 361 11.21 -0.58 0.01
N PHE A 362 10.10 -1.31 0.14
CA PHE A 362 8.78 -0.71 0.35
C PHE A 362 8.67 0.01 1.71
N SER A 363 9.29 -0.52 2.77
CA SER A 363 9.34 0.12 4.08
C SER A 363 10.06 1.47 4.05
N VAL A 364 11.17 1.57 3.30
CA VAL A 364 11.90 2.84 3.11
C VAL A 364 11.01 3.87 2.38
N ALA A 365 10.30 3.45 1.34
CA ALA A 365 9.39 4.34 0.61
C ALA A 365 8.23 4.84 1.48
N LEU A 366 7.63 3.97 2.29
CA LEU A 366 6.57 4.34 3.22
C LEU A 366 7.08 5.26 4.35
N LEU A 367 8.29 5.02 4.86
CA LEU A 367 8.89 5.88 5.89
C LEU A 367 8.94 7.34 5.43
N GLY A 368 9.39 7.59 4.20
CA GLY A 368 9.38 8.93 3.62
C GLY A 368 7.98 9.56 3.59
N ALA A 369 6.97 8.81 3.15
CA ALA A 369 5.59 9.28 3.10
C ALA A 369 5.01 9.64 4.48
N TYR A 370 5.22 8.80 5.49
CA TYR A 370 4.69 9.03 6.84
C TYR A 370 5.39 10.19 7.55
N LEU A 371 6.72 10.30 7.45
CA LEU A 371 7.47 11.44 7.98
C LEU A 371 7.01 12.73 7.33
N ALA A 372 6.81 12.71 6.01
CA ALA A 372 6.33 13.86 5.26
C ALA A 372 4.92 14.29 5.70
N GLY A 373 4.01 13.34 5.92
CA GLY A 373 2.67 13.62 6.43
C GLY A 373 2.69 14.29 7.80
N PHE A 374 3.54 13.79 8.71
CA PHE A 374 3.71 14.38 10.04
C PHE A 374 4.25 15.82 9.99
N VAL A 375 5.29 16.05 9.19
CA VAL A 375 5.88 17.37 9.01
C VAL A 375 4.91 18.34 8.33
N SER A 376 4.15 17.87 7.34
CA SER A 376 3.17 18.63 6.60
C SER A 376 2.09 19.25 7.48
N LEU A 377 1.52 18.47 8.41
CA LEU A 377 0.48 18.99 9.30
C LEU A 377 1.01 20.08 10.26
N ARG A 378 2.26 19.96 10.72
CA ARG A 378 2.91 21.02 11.51
C ARG A 378 3.19 22.25 10.68
N LEU A 379 3.63 22.06 9.44
CA LEU A 379 3.90 23.15 8.50
C LEU A 379 2.60 23.88 8.15
N ALA A 380 1.51 23.14 7.90
CA ALA A 380 0.19 23.72 7.65
C ALA A 380 -0.34 24.54 8.84
N HIS A 381 -0.12 24.05 10.07
CA HIS A 381 -0.51 24.78 11.27
C HIS A 381 0.29 26.07 11.49
N ALA A 382 1.62 26.05 11.21
CA ALA A 382 2.49 27.20 11.45
C ALA A 382 2.43 28.25 10.34
N PHE A 383 2.32 27.83 9.06
CA PHE A 383 2.50 28.71 7.89
C PHE A 383 1.36 28.59 6.85
N GLY A 384 0.32 27.83 7.15
CA GLY A 384 -0.82 27.63 6.23
C GLY A 384 -0.58 26.54 5.16
N TYR A 385 -1.67 26.17 4.49
CA TYR A 385 -1.68 25.08 3.49
C TYR A 385 -0.89 25.41 2.23
N LEU A 386 -0.87 26.68 1.81
CA LEU A 386 -0.09 27.13 0.66
C LEU A 386 1.39 26.73 0.77
N THR A 387 1.99 26.89 1.95
CA THR A 387 3.38 26.53 2.20
C THR A 387 3.64 25.03 2.03
N VAL A 388 2.67 24.19 2.43
CA VAL A 388 2.74 22.75 2.21
C VAL A 388 2.78 22.41 0.72
N TYR A 389 1.90 23.02 -0.07
CA TYR A 389 1.81 22.76 -1.51
C TYR A 389 3.02 23.27 -2.27
N LEU A 390 3.57 24.44 -1.89
CA LEU A 390 4.81 24.97 -2.43
C LEU A 390 6.00 24.05 -2.11
N ALA A 391 6.13 23.60 -0.85
CA ALA A 391 7.19 22.69 -0.44
C ALA A 391 7.08 21.33 -1.17
N ALA A 392 5.87 20.76 -1.28
CA ALA A 392 5.64 19.53 -2.01
C ALA A 392 6.03 19.66 -3.49
N THR A 393 5.67 20.79 -4.14
CA THR A 393 6.02 21.06 -5.53
C THR A 393 7.53 21.20 -5.71
N PHE A 394 8.20 21.93 -4.84
CA PHE A 394 9.65 22.11 -4.89
C PHE A 394 10.39 20.78 -4.74
N ILE A 395 9.99 19.95 -3.77
CA ILE A 395 10.56 18.61 -3.56
C ILE A 395 10.28 17.71 -4.78
N ALA A 396 9.07 17.77 -5.34
CA ALA A 396 8.72 16.98 -6.53
C ALA A 396 9.58 17.33 -7.74
N VAL A 397 9.84 18.63 -7.98
CA VAL A 397 10.75 19.10 -9.03
C VAL A 397 12.18 18.61 -8.78
N GLY A 398 12.64 18.64 -7.53
CA GLY A 398 13.95 18.10 -7.14
C GLY A 398 14.08 16.61 -7.45
N ILE A 399 13.05 15.80 -7.11
CA ILE A 399 13.02 14.36 -7.38
C ILE A 399 12.96 14.08 -8.89
N TRP A 400 12.15 14.82 -9.63
CA TRP A 400 12.05 14.71 -11.08
C TRP A 400 13.40 14.95 -11.76
N ARG A 401 14.13 16.03 -11.37
CA ARG A 401 15.49 16.33 -11.85
C ARG A 401 16.48 15.25 -11.43
N PHE A 402 16.44 14.82 -10.15
CA PHE A 402 17.31 13.77 -9.64
C PHE A 402 17.18 12.49 -10.47
N LEU A 403 15.93 12.07 -10.76
CA LEU A 403 15.67 10.90 -11.58
C LEU A 403 16.18 11.07 -13.02
N GLY A 404 16.05 12.26 -13.60
CA GLY A 404 16.58 12.58 -14.92
C GLY A 404 18.11 12.50 -15.00
N CYS A 405 18.82 13.03 -14.00
CA CYS A 405 20.28 13.01 -13.93
C CYS A 405 20.86 11.60 -13.66
N ARG A 406 20.08 10.70 -13.01
CA ARG A 406 20.53 9.34 -12.63
C ARG A 406 19.83 8.24 -13.43
N LYS A 407 19.30 8.58 -14.61
CA LYS A 407 18.49 7.67 -15.41
C LYS A 407 19.26 6.41 -15.83
N GLU A 408 20.51 6.54 -16.26
CA GLU A 408 21.36 5.42 -16.67
C GLU A 408 21.73 4.50 -15.52
N GLU A 409 21.92 5.07 -14.32
CA GLU A 409 22.29 4.33 -13.10
C GLU A 409 21.09 3.54 -12.54
N LEU A 410 19.87 4.05 -12.73
CA LEU A 410 18.64 3.46 -12.19
C LEU A 410 17.92 2.53 -13.17
N SER A 411 18.23 2.62 -14.47
CA SER A 411 17.71 1.73 -15.51
C SER A 411 18.42 0.37 -15.50
#